data_6b2d4eb5f93c7ee469b4b75e3e02e787
#
_entry.id   6b2d4eb5f93c7ee469b4b75e3e02e787
#
_cell.length_a   1.000
_cell.length_b   1.000
_cell.length_c   1.000
_cell.angle_alpha   90.00
_cell.angle_beta   90.00
_cell.angle_gamma   90.00
#
_symmetry.space_group_name_H-M   'P 1'
#
loop_
_entity.id
_entity.type
_entity.pdbx_description
1 polymer ?
#
loop_
_entity_poly.entity_id
_entity_poly.type
_entity_poly.pdbx_seq_one_letter_code
_entity_poly.pdbx_strand_id
1 'polypeptide(L)'
;MRRATVLLADDHAIVMEGLASLLRSEFSLVGTVADGARLIEAARQLRPDVIVTDVAMPGMSGLEALHRLKADASASKVIFLTMHADAQLAAEALRAGASGFVVKHAAGKELIAAIHTVLRGGKYLPTHLASDVLTTLADGGTSGVRTLTPRQREVASLIAEGRTMKEVAAALGLSPRTVETHKYQIMTALGLQTTAELIRYALEHGLTAPSHQG
;
A
#
# COMPACT_ATOMS: atom_id res chain seq x y z
N MET A 1 -13.61 -22.17 -21.40
CA MET A 1 -12.91 -21.96 -20.11
C MET A 1 -13.56 -20.80 -19.38
N ARG A 2 -13.80 -20.89 -18.06
CA ARG A 2 -14.33 -19.78 -17.28
C ARG A 2 -13.26 -18.68 -17.18
N ARG A 3 -13.62 -17.42 -17.48
CA ARG A 3 -12.73 -16.29 -17.23
C ARG A 3 -12.55 -16.12 -15.71
N ALA A 4 -11.33 -15.86 -15.27
CA ALA A 4 -11.07 -15.57 -13.87
C ALA A 4 -11.79 -14.29 -13.44
N THR A 5 -12.32 -14.30 -12.22
CA THR A 5 -13.07 -13.19 -11.65
C THR A 5 -12.15 -12.22 -10.91
N VAL A 6 -12.32 -10.92 -11.17
CA VAL A 6 -11.52 -9.86 -10.56
C VAL A 6 -12.42 -8.84 -9.86
N LEU A 7 -12.09 -8.50 -8.63
CA LEU A 7 -12.65 -7.38 -7.87
C LEU A 7 -11.61 -6.26 -7.83
N LEU A 8 -11.99 -5.03 -8.18
CA LEU A 8 -11.11 -3.86 -8.20
C LEU A 8 -11.48 -2.88 -7.08
N ALA A 9 -10.49 -2.39 -6.36
CA ALA A 9 -10.66 -1.42 -5.28
C ALA A 9 -9.69 -0.24 -5.44
N ASP A 10 -10.20 0.95 -5.65
CA ASP A 10 -9.42 2.19 -5.76
C ASP A 10 -10.36 3.38 -5.54
N ASP A 11 -9.94 4.39 -4.81
CA ASP A 11 -10.76 5.59 -4.57
C ASP A 11 -10.60 6.67 -5.65
N HIS A 12 -9.72 6.43 -6.63
CA HIS A 12 -9.52 7.34 -7.77
C HIS A 12 -10.39 6.91 -8.96
N ALA A 13 -11.51 7.61 -9.21
CA ALA A 13 -12.48 7.26 -10.25
C ALA A 13 -11.87 7.08 -11.65
N ILE A 14 -10.97 7.99 -12.07
CA ILE A 14 -10.33 7.93 -13.39
C ILE A 14 -9.44 6.69 -13.54
N VAL A 15 -8.66 6.36 -12.49
CA VAL A 15 -7.82 5.16 -12.46
C VAL A 15 -8.69 3.91 -12.52
N MET A 16 -9.78 3.90 -11.73
CA MET A 16 -10.76 2.82 -11.68
C MET A 16 -11.35 2.53 -13.06
N GLU A 17 -11.81 3.56 -13.78
CA GLU A 17 -12.38 3.40 -15.12
C GLU A 17 -11.37 2.84 -16.12
N GLY A 18 -10.15 3.36 -16.12
CA GLY A 18 -9.08 2.88 -17.00
C GLY A 18 -8.72 1.41 -16.74
N LEU A 19 -8.54 1.05 -15.46
CA LEU A 19 -8.23 -0.33 -15.07
C LEU A 19 -9.42 -1.27 -15.31
N ALA A 20 -10.64 -0.82 -15.04
CA ALA A 20 -11.84 -1.62 -15.32
C ALA A 20 -11.98 -1.94 -16.83
N SER A 21 -11.73 -0.95 -17.70
CA SER A 21 -11.72 -1.16 -19.15
C SER A 21 -10.66 -2.18 -19.57
N LEU A 22 -9.44 -2.04 -19.04
CA LEU A 22 -8.34 -2.97 -19.30
C LEU A 22 -8.69 -4.39 -18.87
N LEU A 23 -9.19 -4.56 -17.65
CA LEU A 23 -9.47 -5.88 -17.07
C LEU A 23 -10.61 -6.62 -17.77
N ARG A 24 -11.65 -5.92 -18.22
CA ARG A 24 -12.78 -6.53 -18.93
C ARG A 24 -12.39 -7.19 -20.24
N SER A 25 -11.24 -6.84 -20.83
CA SER A 25 -10.77 -7.47 -22.08
C SER A 25 -10.41 -8.95 -21.88
N GLU A 26 -9.85 -9.32 -20.71
CA GLU A 26 -9.34 -10.67 -20.44
C GLU A 26 -10.03 -11.39 -19.27
N PHE A 27 -10.55 -10.64 -18.31
CA PHE A 27 -11.11 -11.16 -17.06
C PHE A 27 -12.59 -10.81 -16.89
N SER A 28 -13.27 -11.50 -15.97
CA SER A 28 -14.61 -11.16 -15.53
C SER A 28 -14.52 -10.18 -14.35
N LEU A 29 -14.66 -8.86 -14.61
CA LEU A 29 -14.72 -7.87 -13.54
C LEU A 29 -16.06 -8.00 -12.81
N VAL A 30 -16.04 -8.50 -11.57
CA VAL A 30 -17.23 -8.82 -10.78
C VAL A 30 -17.70 -7.67 -9.88
N GLY A 31 -16.86 -6.65 -9.69
CA GLY A 31 -17.22 -5.46 -8.94
C GLY A 31 -16.09 -4.43 -8.90
N THR A 32 -16.47 -3.20 -8.53
CA THR A 32 -15.56 -2.10 -8.25
C THR A 32 -15.99 -1.42 -6.95
N VAL A 33 -15.06 -1.10 -6.08
CA VAL A 33 -15.32 -0.45 -4.78
C VAL A 33 -14.29 0.65 -4.52
N ALA A 34 -14.61 1.62 -3.67
CA ALA A 34 -13.78 2.80 -3.46
C ALA A 34 -13.15 2.88 -2.04
N ASP A 35 -13.36 1.86 -1.19
CA ASP A 35 -12.82 1.83 0.17
C ASP A 35 -12.63 0.40 0.68
N GLY A 36 -11.82 0.26 1.74
CA GLY A 36 -11.45 -1.05 2.27
C GLY A 36 -12.59 -1.79 2.97
N ALA A 37 -13.57 -1.11 3.55
CA ALA A 37 -14.70 -1.75 4.21
C ALA A 37 -15.61 -2.43 3.17
N ARG A 38 -15.95 -1.70 2.10
CA ARG A 38 -16.69 -2.24 0.96
C ARG A 38 -15.94 -3.34 0.23
N LEU A 39 -14.59 -3.23 0.17
CA LEU A 39 -13.75 -4.29 -0.39
C LEU A 39 -13.95 -5.62 0.34
N ILE A 40 -13.93 -5.62 1.66
CA ILE A 40 -14.14 -6.84 2.47
C ILE A 40 -15.53 -7.40 2.23
N GLU A 41 -16.57 -6.57 2.27
CA GLU A 41 -17.94 -6.98 2.04
C GLU A 41 -18.13 -7.61 0.66
N ALA A 42 -17.67 -6.92 -0.39
CA ALA A 42 -17.73 -7.40 -1.77
C ALA A 42 -16.93 -8.71 -1.95
N ALA A 43 -15.75 -8.82 -1.34
CA ALA A 43 -14.93 -10.02 -1.44
C ALA A 43 -15.61 -11.25 -0.79
N ARG A 44 -16.30 -11.07 0.34
CA ARG A 44 -17.08 -12.13 1.00
C ARG A 44 -18.26 -12.61 0.14
N GLN A 45 -18.97 -11.67 -0.50
CA GLN A 45 -20.14 -11.96 -1.31
C GLN A 45 -19.76 -12.57 -2.68
N LEU A 46 -18.79 -11.96 -3.36
CA LEU A 46 -18.46 -12.28 -4.75
C LEU A 46 -17.41 -13.38 -4.87
N ARG A 47 -16.62 -13.63 -3.83
CA ARG A 47 -15.52 -14.61 -3.77
C ARG A 47 -14.66 -14.59 -5.04
N PRO A 48 -14.04 -13.41 -5.37
CA PRO A 48 -13.28 -13.27 -6.60
C PRO A 48 -12.02 -14.15 -6.57
N ASP A 49 -11.56 -14.58 -7.75
CA ASP A 49 -10.28 -15.29 -7.88
C ASP A 49 -9.11 -14.34 -7.54
N VAL A 50 -9.21 -13.07 -7.96
CA VAL A 50 -8.20 -12.04 -7.71
C VAL A 50 -8.86 -10.74 -7.21
N ILE A 51 -8.23 -10.12 -6.23
CA ILE A 51 -8.53 -8.76 -5.76
C ILE A 51 -7.37 -7.87 -6.19
N VAL A 52 -7.67 -6.79 -6.89
CA VAL A 52 -6.71 -5.72 -7.22
C VAL A 52 -7.10 -4.50 -6.39
N THR A 53 -6.24 -4.04 -5.50
CA THR A 53 -6.58 -2.99 -4.55
C THR A 53 -5.49 -1.92 -4.46
N ASP A 54 -5.90 -0.65 -4.33
CA ASP A 54 -4.98 0.39 -3.88
C ASP A 54 -4.51 0.08 -2.46
N VAL A 55 -3.27 0.44 -2.16
CA VAL A 55 -2.73 0.40 -0.80
C VAL A 55 -3.39 1.44 0.09
N ALA A 56 -3.56 2.66 -0.43
CA ALA A 56 -4.09 3.80 0.31
C ALA A 56 -5.52 4.12 -0.09
N MET A 57 -6.48 3.72 0.73
CA MET A 57 -7.89 4.05 0.55
C MET A 57 -8.46 4.75 1.79
N PRO A 58 -9.52 5.57 1.65
CA PRO A 58 -10.16 6.23 2.78
C PRO A 58 -10.71 5.24 3.81
N GLY A 59 -10.61 5.60 5.09
CA GLY A 59 -11.15 4.83 6.21
C GLY A 59 -10.35 3.59 6.54
N MET A 60 -10.24 2.64 5.62
CA MET A 60 -9.49 1.40 5.79
C MET A 60 -8.52 1.21 4.62
N SER A 61 -7.24 1.05 4.91
CA SER A 61 -6.21 0.80 3.91
C SER A 61 -6.35 -0.58 3.26
N GLY A 62 -5.80 -0.73 2.05
CA GLY A 62 -5.74 -2.03 1.39
C GLY A 62 -4.99 -3.09 2.20
N LEU A 63 -3.97 -2.69 2.96
CA LEU A 63 -3.20 -3.60 3.81
C LEU A 63 -4.03 -4.10 5.00
N GLU A 64 -4.80 -3.22 5.66
CA GLU A 64 -5.74 -3.63 6.71
C GLU A 64 -6.83 -4.56 6.14
N ALA A 65 -7.35 -4.24 4.95
CA ALA A 65 -8.32 -5.09 4.28
C ALA A 65 -7.73 -6.48 3.99
N LEU A 66 -6.46 -6.57 3.53
CA LEU A 66 -5.76 -7.85 3.34
C LEU A 66 -5.68 -8.65 4.64
N HIS A 67 -5.29 -8.03 5.76
CA HIS A 67 -5.22 -8.73 7.05
C HIS A 67 -6.56 -9.33 7.45
N ARG A 68 -7.66 -8.57 7.29
CA ARG A 68 -9.01 -9.08 7.58
C ARG A 68 -9.44 -10.18 6.63
N LEU A 69 -9.17 -10.05 5.33
CA LEU A 69 -9.46 -11.09 4.35
C LEU A 69 -8.70 -12.39 4.64
N LYS A 70 -7.46 -12.30 5.13
CA LYS A 70 -6.67 -13.47 5.53
C LYS A 70 -7.22 -14.12 6.81
N ALA A 71 -7.66 -13.31 7.78
CA ALA A 71 -8.35 -13.81 8.97
C ALA A 71 -9.65 -14.55 8.63
N ASP A 72 -10.35 -14.11 7.59
CA ASP A 72 -11.55 -14.75 7.05
C ASP A 72 -11.26 -16.00 6.18
N ALA A 73 -10.01 -16.44 6.10
CA ALA A 73 -9.56 -17.55 5.26
C ALA A 73 -9.93 -17.37 3.75
N SER A 74 -9.97 -16.14 3.25
CA SER A 74 -10.23 -15.86 1.85
C SER A 74 -9.18 -16.51 0.95
N ALA A 75 -9.63 -17.24 -0.07
CA ALA A 75 -8.77 -17.87 -1.07
C ALA A 75 -8.32 -16.90 -2.18
N SER A 76 -8.89 -15.69 -2.23
CA SER A 76 -8.58 -14.68 -3.25
C SER A 76 -7.11 -14.31 -3.23
N LYS A 77 -6.51 -14.20 -4.41
CA LYS A 77 -5.16 -13.63 -4.58
C LYS A 77 -5.26 -12.11 -4.53
N VAL A 78 -4.40 -11.45 -3.77
CA VAL A 78 -4.43 -10.00 -3.63
C VAL A 78 -3.21 -9.38 -4.31
N ILE A 79 -3.46 -8.43 -5.23
CA ILE A 79 -2.45 -7.62 -5.89
C ILE A 79 -2.65 -6.18 -5.44
N PHE A 80 -1.60 -5.57 -4.92
CA PHE A 80 -1.60 -4.15 -4.58
C PHE A 80 -1.24 -3.27 -5.75
N LEU A 81 -1.97 -2.16 -5.88
CA LEU A 81 -1.62 -1.01 -6.70
C LEU A 81 -1.06 0.10 -5.83
N THR A 82 -0.03 0.79 -6.29
CA THR A 82 0.59 1.90 -5.57
C THR A 82 1.09 2.97 -6.53
N MET A 83 1.11 4.22 -6.09
CA MET A 83 1.72 5.31 -6.86
C MET A 83 3.25 5.28 -6.83
N HIS A 84 3.85 4.68 -5.81
CA HIS A 84 5.29 4.69 -5.59
C HIS A 84 5.87 3.29 -5.49
N ALA A 85 7.03 3.10 -6.10
CA ALA A 85 7.84 1.89 -5.98
C ALA A 85 8.57 1.90 -4.63
N ASP A 86 7.95 1.33 -3.60
CA ASP A 86 8.51 1.24 -2.24
C ASP A 86 8.74 -0.24 -1.88
N ALA A 87 10.01 -0.62 -1.78
CA ALA A 87 10.41 -1.99 -1.49
C ALA A 87 9.98 -2.45 -0.09
N GLN A 88 9.95 -1.53 0.89
CA GLN A 88 9.53 -1.86 2.25
C GLN A 88 8.04 -2.14 2.32
N LEU A 89 7.22 -1.29 1.68
CA LEU A 89 5.79 -1.51 1.56
C LEU A 89 5.47 -2.81 0.80
N ALA A 90 6.20 -3.09 -0.28
CA ALA A 90 6.05 -4.33 -1.03
C ALA A 90 6.43 -5.56 -0.19
N ALA A 91 7.52 -5.49 0.60
CA ALA A 91 7.92 -6.56 1.51
C ALA A 91 6.87 -6.77 2.61
N GLU A 92 6.33 -5.70 3.20
CA GLU A 92 5.27 -5.76 4.20
C GLU A 92 3.99 -6.42 3.62
N ALA A 93 3.56 -5.98 2.44
CA ALA A 93 2.42 -6.56 1.75
C ALA A 93 2.61 -8.07 1.48
N LEU A 94 3.80 -8.49 1.04
CA LEU A 94 4.12 -9.89 0.80
C LEU A 94 4.15 -10.73 2.09
N ARG A 95 4.67 -10.18 3.21
CA ARG A 95 4.62 -10.84 4.53
C ARG A 95 3.17 -10.99 5.01
N ALA A 96 2.33 -9.98 4.77
CA ALA A 96 0.89 -10.03 5.08
C ALA A 96 0.12 -11.03 4.19
N GLY A 97 0.76 -11.60 3.18
CA GLY A 97 0.17 -12.61 2.31
C GLY A 97 -0.37 -12.09 0.98
N ALA A 98 0.06 -10.91 0.54
CA ALA A 98 -0.19 -10.45 -0.82
C ALA A 98 0.43 -11.39 -1.85
N SER A 99 -0.19 -11.46 -3.00
CA SER A 99 0.27 -12.28 -4.14
C SER A 99 1.03 -11.43 -5.18
N GLY A 100 0.79 -10.12 -5.20
CA GLY A 100 1.47 -9.24 -6.15
C GLY A 100 1.48 -7.78 -5.72
N PHE A 101 2.37 -7.04 -6.38
CA PHE A 101 2.54 -5.60 -6.20
C PHE A 101 2.84 -4.96 -7.56
N VAL A 102 2.09 -3.94 -7.95
CA VAL A 102 2.18 -3.26 -9.24
C VAL A 102 2.15 -1.76 -9.02
N VAL A 103 2.99 -1.03 -9.74
CA VAL A 103 3.00 0.43 -9.68
C VAL A 103 1.95 1.01 -10.63
N LYS A 104 1.09 1.93 -10.18
CA LYS A 104 -0.07 2.44 -10.93
C LYS A 104 0.29 3.00 -12.31
N HIS A 105 1.43 3.70 -12.46
CA HIS A 105 1.85 4.23 -13.76
C HIS A 105 2.24 3.13 -14.78
N ALA A 106 2.61 1.94 -14.31
CA ALA A 106 2.93 0.79 -15.14
C ALA A 106 1.74 -0.19 -15.29
N ALA A 107 0.65 0.01 -14.54
CA ALA A 107 -0.46 -0.94 -14.44
C ALA A 107 -1.05 -1.31 -15.81
N GLY A 108 -1.14 -0.37 -16.74
CA GLY A 108 -1.63 -0.64 -18.11
C GLY A 108 -0.84 -1.73 -18.86
N LYS A 109 0.44 -1.93 -18.53
CA LYS A 109 1.30 -2.94 -19.17
C LYS A 109 1.48 -4.19 -18.31
N GLU A 110 1.51 -4.01 -16.98
CA GLU A 110 1.95 -5.04 -16.03
C GLU A 110 0.79 -5.78 -15.35
N LEU A 111 -0.38 -5.14 -15.18
CA LEU A 111 -1.45 -5.70 -14.37
C LEU A 111 -1.99 -7.03 -14.90
N ILE A 112 -2.17 -7.15 -16.21
CA ILE A 112 -2.62 -8.41 -16.84
C ILE A 112 -1.61 -9.54 -16.58
N ALA A 113 -0.32 -9.26 -16.79
CA ALA A 113 0.75 -10.20 -16.52
C ALA A 113 0.83 -10.60 -15.03
N ALA A 114 0.64 -9.63 -14.15
CA ALA A 114 0.58 -9.86 -12.70
C ALA A 114 -0.57 -10.79 -12.33
N ILE A 115 -1.78 -10.54 -12.85
CA ILE A 115 -2.96 -11.38 -12.60
C ILE A 115 -2.73 -12.80 -13.09
N HIS A 116 -2.22 -12.99 -14.32
CA HIS A 116 -1.91 -14.33 -14.81
C HIS A 116 -0.86 -15.05 -13.94
N THR A 117 0.15 -14.32 -13.47
CA THR A 117 1.19 -14.90 -12.61
C THR A 117 0.61 -15.38 -11.28
N VAL A 118 -0.21 -14.56 -10.61
CA VAL A 118 -0.78 -14.95 -9.31
C VAL A 118 -1.83 -16.05 -9.42
N LEU A 119 -2.57 -16.10 -10.52
CA LEU A 119 -3.52 -17.20 -10.78
C LEU A 119 -2.82 -18.55 -10.96
N ARG A 120 -1.58 -18.56 -11.47
CA ARG A 120 -0.73 -19.76 -11.55
C ARG A 120 -0.03 -20.10 -10.23
N GLY A 121 -0.30 -19.35 -9.16
CA GLY A 121 0.31 -19.57 -7.84
C GLY A 121 1.64 -18.84 -7.63
N GLY A 122 2.14 -18.11 -8.63
CA GLY A 122 3.33 -17.27 -8.51
C GLY A 122 3.08 -16.00 -7.70
N LYS A 123 4.17 -15.26 -7.42
CA LYS A 123 4.11 -13.89 -6.91
C LYS A 123 4.60 -12.92 -7.97
N TYR A 124 4.01 -11.73 -8.03
CA TYR A 124 4.41 -10.69 -8.97
C TYR A 124 4.98 -9.48 -8.25
N LEU A 125 6.18 -9.10 -8.68
CA LEU A 125 6.85 -7.85 -8.25
C LEU A 125 7.44 -7.16 -9.49
N PRO A 126 7.42 -5.82 -9.55
CA PRO A 126 8.18 -5.10 -10.56
C PRO A 126 9.66 -5.47 -10.48
N THR A 127 10.30 -5.70 -11.63
CA THR A 127 11.68 -6.20 -11.70
C THR A 127 12.67 -5.29 -10.96
N HIS A 128 12.46 -3.96 -11.04
CA HIS A 128 13.33 -2.98 -10.37
C HIS A 128 13.20 -2.96 -8.85
N LEU A 129 12.13 -3.56 -8.28
CA LEU A 129 11.95 -3.68 -6.83
C LEU A 129 12.38 -5.06 -6.28
N ALA A 130 12.53 -6.04 -7.15
CA ALA A 130 12.65 -7.43 -6.71
C ALA A 130 13.88 -7.66 -5.82
N SER A 131 15.04 -7.08 -6.16
CA SER A 131 16.27 -7.18 -5.36
C SER A 131 16.12 -6.55 -3.98
N ASP A 132 15.59 -5.34 -3.92
CA ASP A 132 15.45 -4.58 -2.68
C ASP A 132 14.41 -5.21 -1.75
N VAL A 133 13.32 -5.74 -2.33
CA VAL A 133 12.31 -6.50 -1.59
C VAL A 133 12.90 -7.78 -1.02
N LEU A 134 13.69 -8.54 -1.81
CA LEU A 134 14.33 -9.76 -1.33
C LEU A 134 15.31 -9.47 -0.19
N THR A 135 16.11 -8.43 -0.29
CA THR A 135 16.99 -7.96 0.80
C THR A 135 16.17 -7.63 2.05
N THR A 136 15.11 -6.83 1.91
CA THR A 136 14.21 -6.45 3.01
C THR A 136 13.50 -7.66 3.63
N LEU A 137 13.22 -8.70 2.85
CA LEU A 137 12.63 -9.94 3.34
C LEU A 137 13.67 -10.83 4.05
N ALA A 138 14.91 -10.86 3.54
CA ALA A 138 16.02 -11.67 4.08
C ALA A 138 16.57 -11.11 5.40
N ASP A 139 16.60 -9.78 5.54
CA ASP A 139 17.01 -9.10 6.78
C ASP A 139 16.09 -9.41 7.97
N GLY A 140 15.18 -10.35 7.76
CA GLY A 140 14.29 -10.99 8.70
C GLY A 140 13.78 -10.00 9.72
N GLY A 141 12.55 -9.56 9.63
CA GLY A 141 11.98 -8.64 10.61
C GLY A 141 12.31 -9.10 12.04
N THR A 142 13.49 -8.77 12.51
CA THR A 142 13.81 -8.83 13.93
C THR A 142 12.87 -7.86 14.60
N SER A 143 11.92 -8.45 15.28
CA SER A 143 11.02 -7.86 16.25
C SER A 143 11.89 -7.04 17.22
N GLY A 144 11.94 -5.73 16.99
CA GLY A 144 12.70 -4.83 17.83
C GLY A 144 12.94 -3.52 17.10
N VAL A 145 12.12 -2.52 17.40
CA VAL A 145 12.17 -1.16 16.85
C VAL A 145 11.96 -1.16 15.32
N ARG A 146 10.72 -1.06 14.89
CA ARG A 146 10.36 -0.77 13.49
C ARG A 146 11.05 0.51 13.07
N THR A 147 12.15 0.37 12.33
CA THR A 147 12.93 1.52 11.85
C THR A 147 12.19 2.17 10.71
N LEU A 148 11.90 3.45 10.84
CA LEU A 148 11.32 4.25 9.77
C LEU A 148 12.29 4.29 8.58
N THR A 149 11.76 4.25 7.36
CA THR A 149 12.56 4.52 6.15
C THR A 149 13.16 5.92 6.21
N PRO A 150 14.21 6.23 5.44
CA PRO A 150 14.72 7.60 5.33
C PRO A 150 13.60 8.60 5.01
N ARG A 151 12.71 8.26 4.06
CA ARG A 151 11.58 9.12 3.68
C ARG A 151 10.54 9.28 4.78
N GLN A 152 10.23 8.22 5.51
CA GLN A 152 9.34 8.29 6.66
C GLN A 152 9.93 9.11 7.81
N ARG A 153 11.25 9.04 8.01
CA ARG A 153 11.95 9.89 8.99
C ARG A 153 11.86 11.36 8.62
N GLU A 154 12.06 11.72 7.33
CA GLU A 154 11.90 13.09 6.84
C GLU A 154 10.47 13.61 7.09
N VAL A 155 9.45 12.81 6.76
CA VAL A 155 8.05 13.16 7.01
C VAL A 155 7.78 13.32 8.50
N ALA A 156 8.23 12.37 9.34
CA ALA A 156 8.05 12.44 10.80
C ALA A 156 8.75 13.66 11.41
N SER A 157 9.96 13.98 10.95
CA SER A 157 10.73 15.16 11.37
C SER A 157 9.95 16.46 11.10
N LEU A 158 9.48 16.64 9.88
CA LEU A 158 8.75 17.85 9.48
C LEU A 158 7.39 17.98 10.21
N ILE A 159 6.71 16.86 10.48
CA ILE A 159 5.50 16.86 11.31
C ILE A 159 5.83 17.24 12.76
N ALA A 160 6.94 16.75 13.29
CA ALA A 160 7.38 17.08 14.64
C ALA A 160 7.80 18.56 14.80
N GLU A 161 8.23 19.20 13.70
CA GLU A 161 8.46 20.64 13.62
C GLU A 161 7.14 21.46 13.63
N GLY A 162 5.98 20.82 13.68
CA GLY A 162 4.67 21.47 13.68
C GLY A 162 4.16 21.87 12.29
N ARG A 163 4.79 21.40 11.20
CA ARG A 163 4.35 21.72 9.85
C ARG A 163 3.03 21.01 9.50
N THR A 164 2.20 21.71 8.75
CA THR A 164 0.98 21.15 8.17
C THR A 164 1.29 20.14 7.07
N MET A 165 0.36 19.25 6.74
CA MET A 165 0.52 18.28 5.64
C MET A 165 0.84 18.95 4.29
N LYS A 166 0.32 20.17 4.06
CA LYS A 166 0.61 20.95 2.85
C LYS A 166 2.05 21.46 2.82
N GLU A 167 2.55 21.95 3.94
CA GLU A 167 3.94 22.43 4.07
C GLU A 167 4.94 21.28 3.97
N VAL A 168 4.66 20.14 4.59
CA VAL A 168 5.45 18.92 4.44
C VAL A 168 5.49 18.47 2.98
N ALA A 169 4.33 18.46 2.32
CA ALA A 169 4.22 18.09 0.90
C ALA A 169 5.06 19.02 0.01
N ALA A 170 4.95 20.34 0.22
CA ALA A 170 5.75 21.33 -0.51
C ALA A 170 7.27 21.15 -0.28
N ALA A 171 7.68 20.96 0.97
CA ALA A 171 9.09 20.77 1.33
C ALA A 171 9.69 19.50 0.72
N LEU A 172 8.89 18.47 0.54
CA LEU A 172 9.35 17.16 0.07
C LEU A 172 9.05 16.88 -1.40
N GLY A 173 8.42 17.82 -2.13
CA GLY A 173 8.01 17.63 -3.53
C GLY A 173 6.93 16.55 -3.70
N LEU A 174 6.05 16.40 -2.73
CA LEU A 174 4.97 15.41 -2.69
C LEU A 174 3.59 16.06 -2.80
N SER A 175 2.55 15.23 -3.00
CA SER A 175 1.17 15.65 -2.76
C SER A 175 0.84 15.59 -1.25
N PRO A 176 -0.08 16.43 -0.72
CA PRO A 176 -0.55 16.32 0.65
C PRO A 176 -1.09 14.93 1.00
N ARG A 177 -1.74 14.27 0.04
CA ARG A 177 -2.26 12.91 0.17
C ARG A 177 -1.13 11.89 0.33
N THR A 178 -0.03 12.04 -0.39
CA THR A 178 1.15 11.18 -0.25
C THR A 178 1.77 11.32 1.15
N VAL A 179 1.80 12.54 1.68
CA VAL A 179 2.28 12.80 3.05
C VAL A 179 1.36 12.14 4.08
N GLU A 180 0.04 12.21 3.90
CA GLU A 180 -0.91 11.50 4.78
C GLU A 180 -0.71 9.99 4.75
N THR A 181 -0.44 9.42 3.57
CA THR A 181 -0.10 7.99 3.44
C THR A 181 1.16 7.64 4.22
N HIS A 182 2.23 8.42 4.09
CA HIS A 182 3.45 8.21 4.89
C HIS A 182 3.19 8.35 6.39
N LYS A 183 2.45 9.39 6.81
CA LYS A 183 2.07 9.56 8.21
C LYS A 183 1.33 8.33 8.76
N TYR A 184 0.34 7.83 8.01
CA TYR A 184 -0.40 6.64 8.40
C TYR A 184 0.51 5.42 8.54
N GLN A 185 1.39 5.18 7.58
CA GLN A 185 2.38 4.09 7.62
C GLN A 185 3.32 4.20 8.83
N ILE A 186 3.81 5.43 9.13
CA ILE A 186 4.64 5.70 10.29
C ILE A 186 3.89 5.36 11.57
N MET A 187 2.67 5.86 11.72
CA MET A 187 1.85 5.62 12.91
C MET A 187 1.56 4.14 13.10
N THR A 188 1.20 3.43 12.02
CA THR A 188 0.99 1.98 12.04
C THR A 188 2.28 1.23 12.39
N ALA A 189 3.41 1.62 11.80
CA ALA A 189 4.70 1.00 12.05
C ALA A 189 5.16 1.15 13.52
N LEU A 190 4.85 2.28 14.13
CA LEU A 190 5.25 2.60 15.50
C LEU A 190 4.16 2.25 16.55
N GLY A 191 2.98 1.79 16.12
CA GLY A 191 1.85 1.48 17.01
C GLY A 191 1.20 2.72 17.62
N LEU A 192 1.31 3.88 16.96
CA LEU A 192 0.79 5.17 17.44
C LEU A 192 -0.64 5.39 16.94
N GLN A 193 -1.48 6.02 17.78
CA GLN A 193 -2.89 6.26 17.46
C GLN A 193 -3.18 7.71 17.06
N THR A 194 -2.35 8.65 17.48
CA THR A 194 -2.58 10.09 17.28
C THR A 194 -1.35 10.80 16.72
N THR A 195 -1.57 11.92 16.01
CA THR A 195 -0.47 12.78 15.54
C THR A 195 0.35 13.34 16.72
N ALA A 196 -0.29 13.60 17.85
CA ALA A 196 0.40 14.05 19.06
C ALA A 196 1.39 13.01 19.59
N GLU A 197 1.02 11.72 19.54
CA GLU A 197 1.93 10.62 19.88
C GLU A 197 3.09 10.51 18.89
N LEU A 198 2.85 10.74 17.60
CA LEU A 198 3.90 10.78 16.58
C LEU A 198 4.89 11.91 16.85
N ILE A 199 4.40 13.12 17.16
CA ILE A 199 5.25 14.27 17.48
C ILE A 199 6.10 13.95 18.71
N ARG A 200 5.48 13.45 19.78
CA ARG A 200 6.19 13.07 21.01
C ARG A 200 7.27 12.01 20.72
N TYR A 201 6.91 10.96 20.00
CA TYR A 201 7.85 9.91 19.60
C TYR A 201 9.05 10.48 18.82
N ALA A 202 8.80 11.35 17.85
CA ALA A 202 9.84 11.96 17.04
C ALA A 202 10.81 12.83 17.87
N LEU A 203 10.29 13.56 18.86
CA LEU A 203 11.10 14.35 19.79
C LEU A 203 11.93 13.45 20.72
N GLU A 204 11.33 12.43 21.31
CA GLU A 204 12.00 11.50 22.25
C GLU A 204 13.11 10.68 21.55
N HIS A 205 12.97 10.39 20.25
CA HIS A 205 13.91 9.58 19.48
C HIS A 205 14.82 10.40 18.55
N GLY A 206 14.84 11.74 18.72
CA GLY A 206 15.76 12.61 17.98
C GLY A 206 15.54 12.62 16.47
N LEU A 207 14.30 12.41 16.02
CA LEU A 207 13.95 12.44 14.59
C LEU A 207 13.81 13.86 14.04
N THR A 208 13.83 14.88 14.88
CA THR A 208 13.84 16.28 14.44
C THR A 208 15.21 16.66 13.92
N ALA A 209 15.28 17.38 12.79
CA ALA A 209 16.53 17.98 12.34
C ALA A 209 17.10 18.90 13.42
N PRO A 210 18.43 18.93 13.63
CA PRO A 210 19.00 19.88 14.58
C PRO A 210 18.60 21.27 14.12
N SER A 211 17.93 22.00 15.03
CA SER A 211 17.57 23.40 14.81
C SER A 211 18.82 24.16 14.42
N HIS A 212 18.91 24.63 13.19
CA HIS A 212 19.90 25.63 12.83
C HIS A 212 19.58 26.90 13.66
N GLN A 213 20.23 27.00 14.81
CA GLN A 213 20.39 28.27 15.49
C GLN A 213 21.43 29.04 14.65
N GLY A 214 20.95 30.05 13.97
CA GLY A 214 21.72 31.05 13.27
C GLY A 214 20.91 32.33 13.29
#